data_85e8402c38c5823909e82b72bdf543a1
#
_entry.id   85e8402c38c5823909e82b72bdf543a1
#
_cell.length_a   1.000
_cell.length_b   1.000
_cell.length_c   1.000
_cell.angle_alpha   90.00
_cell.angle_beta   90.00
_cell.angle_gamma   90.00
#
_symmetry.space_group_name_H-M   'P 1'
#
loop_
_entity.id
_entity.type
_entity.pdbx_description
1 polymer ?
#
loop_
_entity_poly.entity_id
_entity_poly.type
_entity_poly.pdbx_seq_one_letter_code
_entity_poly.pdbx_strand_id
1 'polypeptide(L)'
;MALLCLFITVPALADNGYNPGFRTLGFWQQESGIRVDVNVWYPSVRAPRSLSYAPWTIRGARNGKPVPGRFPLILLSHPSSGTRFSFHDTAAALAARGFVVAAPTHPRDCMENMDHLFLWEQLKDRALELSATMDLLLADKDIGPSIDPKRIGVLGYGSGATAALLLGGALPDC
;
A
#
# COMPACT_ATOMS: atom_id res chain seq x y z
N MET A 1 -10.37 41.44 -2.46
CA MET A 1 -9.60 40.21 -2.69
C MET A 1 -10.59 39.06 -2.83
N ALA A 2 -10.89 38.61 -4.04
CA ALA A 2 -11.87 37.56 -4.29
C ALA A 2 -11.14 36.20 -4.25
N LEU A 3 -11.55 35.32 -3.35
CA LEU A 3 -11.06 33.94 -3.24
C LEU A 3 -11.72 33.11 -4.35
N LEU A 4 -10.96 32.78 -5.40
CA LEU A 4 -11.43 31.91 -6.47
C LEU A 4 -11.30 30.45 -5.97
N CYS A 5 -12.38 29.87 -5.46
CA CYS A 5 -12.45 28.44 -5.16
C CYS A 5 -12.57 27.68 -6.48
N LEU A 6 -11.47 27.07 -6.92
CA LEU A 6 -11.48 26.15 -8.05
C LEU A 6 -12.07 24.80 -7.58
N PHE A 7 -13.34 24.56 -7.88
CA PHE A 7 -13.96 23.25 -7.69
C PHE A 7 -13.46 22.31 -8.79
N ILE A 8 -12.43 21.50 -8.49
CA ILE A 8 -12.08 20.36 -9.34
C ILE A 8 -13.14 19.30 -9.08
N THR A 9 -14.09 19.13 -9.99
CA THR A 9 -14.99 18.00 -9.99
C THR A 9 -14.18 16.75 -10.35
N VAL A 10 -13.70 16.03 -9.34
CA VAL A 10 -13.18 14.68 -9.53
C VAL A 10 -14.39 13.82 -9.92
N PRO A 11 -14.40 13.19 -11.12
CA PRO A 11 -15.47 12.27 -11.45
C PRO A 11 -15.54 11.21 -10.37
N ALA A 12 -16.71 10.96 -9.82
CA ALA A 12 -16.94 9.90 -8.86
C ALA A 12 -16.36 8.62 -9.46
N LEU A 13 -15.40 8.01 -8.77
CA LEU A 13 -14.86 6.71 -9.18
C LEU A 13 -16.05 5.76 -9.32
N ALA A 14 -16.28 5.30 -10.54
CA ALA A 14 -17.38 4.35 -10.80
C ALA A 14 -17.21 3.17 -9.84
N ASP A 15 -18.28 2.79 -9.16
CA ASP A 15 -18.30 1.59 -8.36
C ASP A 15 -18.32 0.41 -9.34
N ASN A 16 -17.12 -0.04 -9.74
CA ASN A 16 -16.94 -1.10 -10.72
C ASN A 16 -17.35 -2.48 -10.18
N GLY A 17 -17.79 -2.53 -8.92
CA GLY A 17 -18.36 -3.74 -8.32
C GLY A 17 -17.38 -4.90 -8.18
N TYR A 18 -16.06 -4.63 -8.12
CA TYR A 18 -15.07 -5.68 -7.85
C TYR A 18 -15.12 -6.14 -6.40
N ASN A 19 -14.81 -7.40 -6.19
CA ASN A 19 -14.55 -7.93 -4.86
C ASN A 19 -13.08 -7.67 -4.47
N PRO A 20 -12.78 -7.25 -3.23
CA PRO A 20 -11.41 -7.12 -2.80
C PRO A 20 -10.77 -8.51 -2.62
N GLY A 21 -9.83 -8.88 -3.49
CA GLY A 21 -8.88 -9.97 -3.28
C GLY A 21 -7.89 -9.56 -2.20
N PHE A 22 -7.29 -10.53 -1.52
CA PHE A 22 -6.30 -10.29 -0.48
C PHE A 22 -5.20 -11.35 -0.52
N ARG A 23 -3.94 -10.91 -0.42
CA ARG A 23 -2.76 -11.77 -0.34
C ARG A 23 -1.70 -11.10 0.53
N THR A 24 -0.89 -11.89 1.23
CA THR A 24 0.34 -11.42 1.86
C THR A 24 1.52 -11.94 1.05
N LEU A 25 2.37 -11.04 0.62
CA LEU A 25 3.66 -11.27 -0.02
C LEU A 25 4.77 -10.82 0.92
N GLY A 26 6.02 -10.90 0.49
CA GLY A 26 7.13 -10.35 1.24
C GLY A 26 8.46 -10.56 0.55
N PHE A 27 9.45 -9.81 1.01
CA PHE A 27 10.84 -9.89 0.55
C PHE A 27 11.81 -9.75 1.72
N TRP A 28 13.06 -10.09 1.50
CA TRP A 28 14.13 -9.90 2.46
C TRP A 28 14.96 -8.69 2.06
N GLN A 29 15.18 -7.76 2.98
CA GLN A 29 16.14 -6.69 2.79
C GLN A 29 17.55 -7.28 2.74
N GLN A 30 18.27 -6.98 1.68
CA GLN A 30 19.60 -7.59 1.45
C GLN A 30 20.64 -7.18 2.50
N GLU A 31 20.64 -5.92 2.92
CA GLU A 31 21.63 -5.39 3.86
C GLU A 31 21.36 -5.81 5.30
N SER A 32 20.12 -5.80 5.75
CA SER A 32 19.75 -6.08 7.14
C SER A 32 19.33 -7.53 7.40
N GLY A 33 19.03 -8.30 6.36
CA GLY A 33 18.44 -9.62 6.49
C GLY A 33 17.05 -9.64 7.14
N ILE A 34 16.37 -8.48 7.21
CA ILE A 34 15.06 -8.35 7.81
C ILE A 34 13.98 -8.62 6.75
N ARG A 35 12.96 -9.36 7.14
CA ARG A 35 11.82 -9.61 6.27
C ARG A 35 10.83 -8.47 6.31
N VAL A 36 10.41 -8.01 5.13
CA VAL A 36 9.32 -7.07 4.93
C VAL A 36 8.09 -7.83 4.44
N ASP A 37 7.04 -7.89 5.25
CA ASP A 37 5.76 -8.44 4.84
C ASP A 37 4.89 -7.36 4.21
N VAL A 38 4.21 -7.71 3.11
CA VAL A 38 3.38 -6.81 2.32
C VAL A 38 1.98 -7.38 2.19
N ASN A 39 0.98 -6.69 2.71
CA ASN A 39 -0.41 -7.01 2.43
C ASN A 39 -0.83 -6.36 1.11
N VAL A 40 -1.50 -7.13 0.26
CA VAL A 40 -1.93 -6.68 -1.06
C VAL A 40 -3.41 -6.91 -1.23
N TRP A 41 -4.15 -5.84 -1.56
CA TRP A 41 -5.54 -5.90 -1.99
C TRP A 41 -5.62 -5.60 -3.48
N TYR A 42 -6.49 -6.30 -4.19
CA TYR A 42 -6.62 -6.18 -5.64
C TYR A 42 -8.03 -6.58 -6.11
N PRO A 43 -8.48 -6.11 -7.28
CA PRO A 43 -9.74 -6.54 -7.87
C PRO A 43 -9.77 -8.04 -8.08
N SER A 44 -10.79 -8.72 -7.55
CA SER A 44 -10.96 -10.18 -7.64
C SER A 44 -12.39 -10.54 -8.01
N VAL A 45 -12.56 -11.67 -8.67
CA VAL A 45 -13.88 -12.24 -8.99
C VAL A 45 -14.49 -12.97 -7.79
N ARG A 46 -13.67 -13.39 -6.84
CA ARG A 46 -14.10 -14.20 -5.70
C ARG A 46 -14.73 -13.31 -4.63
N ALA A 47 -15.88 -13.72 -4.10
CA ALA A 47 -16.55 -13.02 -3.01
C ALA A 47 -15.67 -12.92 -1.76
N PRO A 48 -15.58 -11.73 -1.13
CA PRO A 48 -14.77 -11.52 0.06
C PRO A 48 -15.44 -12.17 1.28
N ARG A 49 -14.59 -12.51 2.26
CA ARG A 49 -14.99 -12.99 3.58
C ARG A 49 -14.29 -12.17 4.66
N SER A 50 -14.79 -12.24 5.88
CA SER A 50 -14.05 -11.76 7.04
C SER A 50 -12.86 -12.69 7.30
N LEU A 51 -11.67 -12.11 7.40
CA LEU A 51 -10.41 -12.80 7.67
C LEU A 51 -9.85 -12.26 9.00
N SER A 52 -9.63 -13.16 9.95
CA SER A 52 -9.08 -12.78 11.25
C SER A 52 -7.54 -12.76 11.19
N TYR A 53 -6.98 -11.61 11.58
CA TYR A 53 -5.55 -11.38 11.79
C TYR A 53 -5.41 -10.56 13.08
N ALA A 54 -5.56 -11.21 14.22
CA ALA A 54 -5.62 -10.53 15.52
C ALA A 54 -4.57 -9.41 15.67
N PRO A 55 -4.97 -8.21 16.14
CA PRO A 55 -6.30 -7.83 16.59
C PRO A 55 -7.27 -7.41 15.47
N TRP A 56 -6.86 -7.45 14.20
CA TRP A 56 -7.66 -6.97 13.06
C TRP A 56 -8.57 -8.06 12.49
N THR A 57 -9.74 -7.63 12.04
CA THR A 57 -10.60 -8.41 11.15
C THR A 57 -10.70 -7.64 9.84
N ILE A 58 -10.15 -8.20 8.78
CA ILE A 58 -10.12 -7.58 7.46
C ILE A 58 -11.15 -8.22 6.53
N ARG A 59 -11.57 -7.48 5.51
CA ARG A 59 -12.44 -7.99 4.45
C ARG A 59 -11.63 -8.29 3.20
N GLY A 60 -11.72 -9.54 2.68
CA GLY A 60 -11.02 -9.91 1.45
C GLY A 60 -11.25 -11.35 1.03
N ALA A 61 -11.06 -11.61 -0.26
CA ALA A 61 -11.01 -12.97 -0.81
C ALA A 61 -9.55 -13.47 -0.75
N ARG A 62 -9.21 -14.23 0.30
CA ARG A 62 -7.86 -14.77 0.48
C ARG A 62 -7.43 -15.55 -0.75
N ASN A 63 -6.32 -15.16 -1.37
CA ASN A 63 -5.76 -15.74 -2.60
C ASN A 63 -6.79 -15.82 -3.74
N GLY A 64 -7.74 -14.86 -3.78
CA GLY A 64 -8.68 -14.76 -4.88
C GLY A 64 -7.95 -14.49 -6.21
N LYS A 65 -8.44 -15.07 -7.31
CA LYS A 65 -7.85 -14.81 -8.62
C LYS A 65 -8.05 -13.34 -9.00
N PRO A 66 -7.01 -12.61 -9.43
CA PRO A 66 -7.16 -11.24 -9.93
C PRO A 66 -8.11 -11.19 -11.13
N VAL A 67 -8.86 -10.10 -11.24
CA VAL A 67 -9.65 -9.79 -12.43
C VAL A 67 -8.68 -9.46 -13.57
N PRO A 68 -8.89 -9.97 -14.79
CA PRO A 68 -8.13 -9.52 -15.95
C PRO A 68 -8.31 -8.02 -16.19
N GLY A 69 -7.21 -7.31 -16.43
CA GLY A 69 -7.23 -5.86 -16.66
C GLY A 69 -5.91 -5.23 -16.25
N ARG A 70 -5.83 -3.90 -16.41
CA ARG A 70 -4.70 -3.10 -15.94
C ARG A 70 -5.19 -2.03 -14.97
N PHE A 71 -4.80 -2.16 -13.73
CA PHE A 71 -5.25 -1.33 -12.61
C PHE A 71 -4.13 -0.45 -12.08
N PRO A 72 -4.42 0.77 -11.63
CA PRO A 72 -3.45 1.60 -10.93
C PRO A 72 -2.96 0.90 -9.65
N LEU A 73 -1.67 1.09 -9.32
CA LEU A 73 -1.08 0.65 -8.06
C LEU A 73 -1.04 1.81 -7.07
N ILE A 74 -1.43 1.55 -5.83
CA ILE A 74 -1.24 2.45 -4.69
C ILE A 74 -0.34 1.75 -3.67
N LEU A 75 0.80 2.34 -3.36
CA LEU A 75 1.65 1.96 -2.23
C LEU A 75 1.13 2.69 -0.99
N LEU A 76 0.83 1.96 0.07
CA LEU A 76 0.20 2.50 1.27
C LEU A 76 1.16 2.39 2.46
N SER A 77 1.69 3.53 2.93
CA SER A 77 2.64 3.59 4.04
C SER A 77 1.97 3.99 5.36
N HIS A 78 2.07 3.13 6.36
CA HIS A 78 1.49 3.34 7.69
C HIS A 78 2.26 4.39 8.51
N PRO A 79 1.63 5.03 9.53
CA PRO A 79 2.33 5.93 10.45
C PRO A 79 3.37 5.18 11.31
N SER A 80 4.20 5.92 12.04
CA SER A 80 5.09 5.34 13.04
C SER A 80 4.31 4.44 13.99
N SER A 81 4.92 3.32 14.37
CA SER A 81 4.29 2.28 15.21
C SER A 81 3.03 1.64 14.62
N GLY A 82 2.74 1.86 13.34
CA GLY A 82 1.62 1.22 12.64
C GLY A 82 1.97 -0.17 12.12
N THR A 83 1.13 -0.70 11.24
CA THR A 83 1.33 -2.02 10.63
C THR A 83 0.78 -2.03 9.21
N ARG A 84 1.09 -3.06 8.44
CA ARG A 84 0.48 -3.33 7.12
C ARG A 84 -1.05 -3.48 7.16
N PHE A 85 -1.66 -3.53 8.35
CA PHE A 85 -3.12 -3.57 8.52
C PHE A 85 -3.74 -2.21 8.85
N SER A 86 -2.95 -1.16 9.12
CA SER A 86 -3.45 0.13 9.63
C SER A 86 -4.56 0.76 8.80
N PHE A 87 -4.57 0.53 7.48
CA PHE A 87 -5.59 1.09 6.55
C PHE A 87 -6.29 0.00 5.74
N HIS A 88 -6.51 -1.17 6.34
CA HIS A 88 -7.07 -2.33 5.65
C HIS A 88 -8.44 -2.07 5.01
N ASP A 89 -9.29 -1.25 5.65
CA ASP A 89 -10.61 -0.89 5.13
C ASP A 89 -10.51 -0.01 3.89
N THR A 90 -9.62 1.00 3.94
CA THR A 90 -9.32 1.87 2.80
C THR A 90 -8.75 1.05 1.64
N ALA A 91 -7.81 0.15 1.91
CA ALA A 91 -7.21 -0.71 0.90
C ALA A 91 -8.26 -1.64 0.24
N ALA A 92 -9.14 -2.25 1.04
CA ALA A 92 -10.22 -3.08 0.53
C ALA A 92 -11.23 -2.27 -0.31
N ALA A 93 -11.57 -1.05 0.13
CA ALA A 93 -12.48 -0.17 -0.59
C ALA A 93 -11.88 0.32 -1.93
N LEU A 94 -10.59 0.60 -1.98
CA LEU A 94 -9.87 0.95 -3.21
C LEU A 94 -9.81 -0.25 -4.17
N ALA A 95 -9.54 -1.45 -3.67
CA ALA A 95 -9.52 -2.66 -4.49
C ALA A 95 -10.89 -2.94 -5.12
N ALA A 96 -11.99 -2.72 -4.39
CA ALA A 96 -13.34 -2.82 -4.93
C ALA A 96 -13.62 -1.79 -6.05
N ARG A 97 -12.87 -0.70 -6.10
CA ARG A 97 -12.95 0.36 -7.12
C ARG A 97 -11.93 0.23 -8.25
N GLY A 98 -11.20 -0.88 -8.32
CA GLY A 98 -10.29 -1.15 -9.42
C GLY A 98 -8.87 -0.62 -9.20
N PHE A 99 -8.37 -0.65 -7.96
CA PHE A 99 -6.97 -0.38 -7.65
C PHE A 99 -6.29 -1.64 -7.13
N VAL A 100 -5.01 -1.78 -7.40
CA VAL A 100 -4.13 -2.65 -6.63
C VAL A 100 -3.53 -1.81 -5.51
N VAL A 101 -3.59 -2.29 -4.27
CA VAL A 101 -3.08 -1.57 -3.10
C VAL A 101 -2.10 -2.47 -2.36
N ALA A 102 -0.89 -1.99 -2.12
CA ALA A 102 0.15 -2.71 -1.40
C ALA A 102 0.57 -1.94 -0.16
N ALA A 103 0.48 -2.59 1.00
CA ALA A 103 0.82 -2.03 2.30
C ALA A 103 1.95 -2.85 2.93
N PRO A 104 3.21 -2.42 2.88
CA PRO A 104 4.30 -3.06 3.61
C PRO A 104 4.20 -2.79 5.10
N THR A 105 4.76 -3.70 5.92
CA THR A 105 5.22 -3.36 7.25
C THR A 105 6.58 -2.68 7.11
N HIS A 106 6.83 -1.61 7.85
CA HIS A 106 8.14 -0.99 7.96
C HIS A 106 8.86 -1.57 9.18
N PRO A 107 9.78 -2.53 9.02
CA PRO A 107 10.53 -3.09 10.13
C PRO A 107 11.26 -2.00 10.92
N ARG A 108 11.42 -2.21 12.24
CA ARG A 108 12.01 -1.26 13.18
C ARG A 108 11.21 0.03 13.43
N ASP A 109 10.09 0.25 12.70
CA ASP A 109 9.12 1.31 12.99
C ASP A 109 7.69 0.81 12.77
N CYS A 110 7.38 -0.32 13.35
CA CYS A 110 6.07 -0.93 13.38
C CYS A 110 5.69 -1.30 14.82
N MET A 111 4.44 -1.73 15.00
CA MET A 111 3.91 -2.09 16.32
C MET A 111 4.73 -3.21 17.01
N GLU A 112 5.30 -4.12 16.24
CA GLU A 112 6.10 -5.25 16.73
C GLU A 112 7.55 -4.87 17.06
N ASN A 113 8.08 -3.81 16.44
CA ASN A 113 9.46 -3.35 16.65
C ASN A 113 9.56 -1.85 16.36
N MET A 114 10.04 -1.08 17.35
CA MET A 114 10.16 0.37 17.30
C MET A 114 11.62 0.85 17.47
N ASP A 115 12.61 0.01 17.13
CA ASP A 115 14.04 0.32 17.34
C ASP A 115 14.50 1.58 16.60
N HIS A 116 13.86 1.92 15.47
CA HIS A 116 14.15 3.12 14.68
C HIS A 116 13.12 4.24 14.86
N LEU A 117 12.24 4.13 15.86
CA LEU A 117 11.26 5.17 16.15
C LEU A 117 11.94 6.51 16.40
N PHE A 118 11.53 7.56 15.67
CA PHE A 118 12.10 8.91 15.69
C PHE A 118 13.55 9.03 15.18
N LEU A 119 14.15 7.99 14.60
CA LEU A 119 15.42 8.09 13.92
C LEU A 119 15.24 8.59 12.48
N TRP A 120 16.20 9.39 12.01
CA TRP A 120 16.15 9.92 10.64
C TRP A 120 16.28 8.82 9.57
N GLU A 121 17.11 7.82 9.84
CA GLU A 121 17.34 6.66 8.97
C GLU A 121 16.06 5.92 8.62
N GLN A 122 15.09 5.90 9.54
CA GLN A 122 13.78 5.30 9.35
C GLN A 122 13.06 5.83 8.09
N LEU A 123 13.15 7.13 7.85
CA LEU A 123 12.45 7.73 6.70
C LEU A 123 13.04 7.26 5.37
N LYS A 124 14.37 7.13 5.31
CA LYS A 124 15.08 6.55 4.16
C LYS A 124 14.71 5.09 3.97
N ASP A 125 14.75 4.30 5.06
CA ASP A 125 14.43 2.88 5.03
C ASP A 125 13.02 2.66 4.48
N ARG A 126 12.05 3.43 4.95
CA ARG A 126 10.65 3.37 4.48
C ARG A 126 10.50 3.66 2.98
N ALA A 127 11.23 4.65 2.46
CA ALA A 127 11.20 4.96 1.03
C ALA A 127 11.78 3.81 0.19
N LEU A 128 12.88 3.18 0.64
CA LEU A 128 13.48 2.02 0.00
C LEU A 128 12.55 0.79 0.07
N GLU A 129 11.86 0.58 1.19
CA GLU A 129 10.89 -0.51 1.36
C GLU A 129 9.67 -0.33 0.47
N LEU A 130 9.20 0.90 0.27
CA LEU A 130 8.14 1.19 -0.70
C LEU A 130 8.59 0.91 -2.13
N SER A 131 9.82 1.31 -2.50
CA SER A 131 10.39 1.01 -3.82
C SER A 131 10.51 -0.50 -4.04
N ALA A 132 11.07 -1.24 -3.08
CA ALA A 132 11.19 -2.69 -3.16
C ALA A 132 9.81 -3.39 -3.18
N THR A 133 8.81 -2.83 -2.49
CA THR A 133 7.41 -3.30 -2.57
C THR A 133 6.85 -3.14 -3.98
N MET A 134 7.12 -2.02 -4.64
CA MET A 134 6.72 -1.81 -6.03
C MET A 134 7.35 -2.86 -6.96
N ASP A 135 8.65 -3.08 -6.84
CA ASP A 135 9.38 -4.06 -7.65
C ASP A 135 8.85 -5.47 -7.41
N LEU A 136 8.61 -5.85 -6.15
CA LEU A 136 7.99 -7.12 -5.78
C LEU A 136 6.65 -7.32 -6.51
N LEU A 137 5.79 -6.31 -6.49
CA LEU A 137 4.45 -6.38 -7.09
C LEU A 137 4.51 -6.47 -8.61
N LEU A 138 5.38 -5.69 -9.26
CA LEU A 138 5.54 -5.70 -10.71
C LEU A 138 6.12 -7.04 -11.22
N ALA A 139 6.95 -7.69 -10.41
CA ALA A 139 7.53 -9.00 -10.70
C ALA A 139 6.64 -10.19 -10.31
N ASP A 140 5.58 -9.99 -9.53
CA ASP A 140 4.67 -11.07 -9.11
C ASP A 140 3.92 -11.64 -10.31
N LYS A 141 3.95 -12.98 -10.45
CA LYS A 141 3.40 -13.68 -11.63
C LYS A 141 1.87 -13.60 -11.75
N ASP A 142 1.18 -13.45 -10.62
CA ASP A 142 -0.28 -13.44 -10.59
C ASP A 142 -0.84 -12.02 -10.60
N ILE A 143 -0.25 -11.11 -9.81
CA ILE A 143 -0.74 -9.74 -9.61
C ILE A 143 -0.08 -8.78 -10.61
N GLY A 144 1.22 -8.92 -10.87
CA GLY A 144 1.99 -8.03 -11.74
C GLY A 144 1.33 -7.77 -13.11
N PRO A 145 0.83 -8.81 -13.83
CA PRO A 145 0.14 -8.60 -15.10
C PRO A 145 -1.11 -7.71 -15.02
N SER A 146 -1.71 -7.58 -13.83
CA SER A 146 -2.89 -6.73 -13.60
C SER A 146 -2.54 -5.30 -13.19
N ILE A 147 -1.25 -4.95 -13.02
CA ILE A 147 -0.81 -3.60 -12.67
C ILE A 147 -0.51 -2.78 -13.93
N ASP A 148 -0.96 -1.53 -13.95
CA ASP A 148 -0.54 -0.55 -14.92
C ASP A 148 0.72 0.18 -14.41
N PRO A 149 1.91 -0.08 -14.96
CA PRO A 149 3.15 0.51 -14.48
C PRO A 149 3.27 2.01 -14.74
N LYS A 150 2.35 2.60 -15.51
CA LYS A 150 2.29 4.04 -15.77
C LYS A 150 1.37 4.78 -14.79
N ARG A 151 0.65 4.05 -13.92
CA ARG A 151 -0.29 4.61 -12.96
C ARG A 151 0.02 4.10 -11.57
N ILE A 152 1.10 4.61 -10.99
CA ILE A 152 1.55 4.26 -9.63
C ILE A 152 1.48 5.50 -8.76
N GLY A 153 0.84 5.38 -7.61
CA GLY A 153 0.75 6.43 -6.61
C GLY A 153 1.16 5.93 -5.24
N VAL A 154 1.43 6.86 -4.35
CA VAL A 154 1.76 6.56 -2.94
C VAL A 154 0.81 7.31 -2.05
N LEU A 155 0.32 6.66 -1.01
CA LEU A 155 -0.52 7.22 0.03
C LEU A 155 0.11 6.90 1.39
N GLY A 156 0.21 7.91 2.26
CA GLY A 156 0.75 7.71 3.60
C GLY A 156 0.19 8.68 4.61
N TYR A 157 0.35 8.36 5.89
CA TYR A 157 -0.02 9.21 7.01
C TYR A 157 1.13 9.33 8.01
N GLY A 158 1.35 10.53 8.57
CA GLY A 158 2.48 10.77 9.48
C GLY A 158 3.83 10.49 8.80
N SER A 159 4.70 9.68 9.42
CA SER A 159 5.96 9.23 8.83
C SER A 159 5.78 8.52 7.47
N GLY A 160 4.64 7.85 7.29
CA GLY A 160 4.28 7.27 5.98
C GLY A 160 4.07 8.33 4.89
N ALA A 161 3.54 9.51 5.23
CA ALA A 161 3.43 10.62 4.29
C ALA A 161 4.80 11.18 3.90
N THR A 162 5.72 11.31 4.86
CA THR A 162 7.10 11.72 4.60
C THR A 162 7.81 10.72 3.70
N ALA A 163 7.66 9.41 3.96
CA ALA A 163 8.21 8.37 3.09
C ALA A 163 7.64 8.43 1.66
N ALA A 164 6.35 8.75 1.52
CA ALA A 164 5.72 8.93 0.21
C ALA A 164 6.31 10.12 -0.57
N LEU A 165 6.59 11.24 0.11
CA LEU A 165 7.24 12.41 -0.48
C LEU A 165 8.68 12.10 -0.91
N LEU A 166 9.45 11.41 -0.07
CA LEU A 166 10.82 10.99 -0.38
C LEU A 166 10.86 10.05 -1.60
N LEU A 167 9.95 9.08 -1.66
CA LEU A 167 9.84 8.20 -2.83
C LEU A 167 9.49 8.98 -4.10
N GLY A 168 8.69 10.03 -3.97
CA GLY A 168 8.36 10.96 -5.06
C GLY A 168 9.48 11.92 -5.45
N GLY A 169 10.66 11.85 -4.81
CA GLY A 169 11.83 12.67 -5.11
C GLY A 169 11.93 13.97 -4.32
N ALA A 170 11.14 14.15 -3.26
CA ALA A 170 11.33 15.27 -2.35
C ALA A 170 12.68 15.15 -1.63
N LEU A 171 13.42 16.26 -1.58
CA LEU A 171 14.66 16.36 -0.80
C LEU A 171 14.31 17.05 0.51
N PRO A 172 14.72 16.50 1.67
CA PRO A 172 14.58 17.21 2.93
C PRO A 172 15.48 18.44 2.96
N ASP A 173 14.94 19.57 3.39
CA ASP A 173 15.76 20.73 3.77
C ASP A 173 16.49 20.39 5.08
N CYS A 174 17.81 20.30 5.03
CA CYS A 174 18.71 20.08 6.16
C CYS A 174 19.34 21.39 6.64
#